data_4cfbd4ab8818709ca084df6a010ea036
#
_entry.id   4cfbd4ab8818709ca084df6a010ea036
#
_cell.length_a   1.000
_cell.length_b   1.000
_cell.length_c   1.000
_cell.angle_alpha   90.00
_cell.angle_beta   90.00
_cell.angle_gamma   90.00
#
_symmetry.space_group_name_H-M   'P 1'
#
loop_
_entity.id
_entity.type
_entity.pdbx_description
1 polymer ?
#
loop_
_entity_poly.entity_id
_entity_poly.type
_entity_poly.pdbx_seq_one_letter_code
_entity_poly.pdbx_strand_id
1 'polypeptide(L)'
;MIDLQDVGARIYTYIYTMANCLRAAARHGVPVIVCDRPNPIGGIQVEGAVLSAGFESFVGQFPIPMRHGMTIGELSAFFNEHGAIGASLEIAPMEGWQRGLYADQTGLPWVMPSPNMPTLDTAIVFPGTVLFEG
;
A
#
# COMPACT_ATOMS: atom_id res chain seq x y z
N MET A 1 -8.12 0.62 -14.63
CA MET A 1 -8.49 0.97 -13.24
C MET A 1 -7.91 -0.07 -12.30
N ILE A 2 -7.34 0.36 -11.19
CA ILE A 2 -6.77 -0.47 -10.12
C ILE A 2 -7.55 -0.18 -8.84
N ASP A 3 -8.10 -1.23 -8.23
CA ASP A 3 -8.84 -1.18 -6.98
C ASP A 3 -8.34 -2.33 -6.09
N LEU A 4 -7.37 -2.04 -5.24
CA LEU A 4 -6.70 -3.00 -4.37
C LEU A 4 -6.74 -2.51 -2.92
N GLN A 5 -6.93 -3.44 -1.98
CA GLN A 5 -6.82 -3.15 -0.56
C GLN A 5 -5.42 -3.50 -0.07
N ASP A 6 -4.67 -2.49 0.37
CA ASP A 6 -3.43 -2.64 1.10
C ASP A 6 -3.69 -2.90 2.60
N VAL A 7 -2.66 -3.35 3.33
CA VAL A 7 -2.76 -3.64 4.78
C VAL A 7 -1.87 -2.75 5.65
N GLY A 8 -1.22 -1.74 5.06
CA GLY A 8 -0.39 -0.78 5.77
C GLY A 8 1.06 -1.23 6.02
N ALA A 9 1.47 -2.37 5.47
CA ALA A 9 2.78 -2.96 5.65
C ALA A 9 3.56 -3.08 4.34
N ARG A 10 4.81 -2.60 4.32
CA ARG A 10 5.68 -2.60 3.13
C ARG A 10 5.77 -3.94 2.43
N ILE A 11 5.79 -5.03 3.18
CA ILE A 11 5.99 -6.38 2.66
C ILE A 11 4.74 -7.00 2.03
N TYR A 12 3.58 -6.33 2.14
CA TYR A 12 2.35 -6.78 1.51
C TYR A 12 2.34 -6.41 0.02
N THR A 13 2.31 -7.41 -0.85
CA THR A 13 2.75 -7.30 -2.24
C THR A 13 1.80 -6.58 -3.19
N TYR A 14 0.57 -6.26 -2.79
CA TYR A 14 -0.40 -5.56 -3.65
C TYR A 14 0.07 -4.17 -4.07
N ILE A 15 0.80 -3.48 -3.21
CA ILE A 15 1.40 -2.19 -3.55
C ILE A 15 2.42 -2.32 -4.69
N TYR A 16 3.16 -3.42 -4.75
CA TYR A 16 4.12 -3.67 -5.83
C TYR A 16 3.46 -4.21 -7.09
N THR A 17 2.35 -4.94 -6.97
CA THR A 17 1.49 -5.28 -8.12
C THR A 17 1.00 -3.99 -8.78
N MET A 18 0.52 -3.02 -8.00
CA MET A 18 0.14 -1.69 -8.49
C MET A 18 1.33 -0.98 -9.17
N ALA A 19 2.49 -0.93 -8.52
CA ALA A 19 3.68 -0.29 -9.10
C ALA A 19 4.09 -0.93 -10.44
N ASN A 20 4.01 -2.26 -10.54
CA ASN A 20 4.30 -2.97 -11.79
C ASN A 20 3.26 -2.68 -12.88
N CYS A 21 1.98 -2.54 -12.50
CA CYS A 21 0.95 -2.08 -13.42
C CYS A 21 1.22 -0.66 -13.93
N LEU A 22 1.64 0.26 -13.06
CA LEU A 22 2.03 1.62 -13.44
C LEU A 22 3.21 1.60 -14.44
N ARG A 23 4.26 0.80 -14.18
CA ARG A 23 5.40 0.63 -15.09
C ARG A 23 4.97 0.09 -16.45
N ALA A 24 4.10 -0.92 -16.47
CA ALA A 24 3.57 -1.47 -17.72
C ALA A 24 2.74 -0.44 -18.46
N ALA A 25 1.86 0.26 -17.77
CA ALA A 25 1.02 1.30 -18.35
C ALA A 25 1.85 2.45 -18.96
N ALA A 26 2.88 2.92 -18.26
CA ALA A 26 3.79 3.94 -18.77
C ALA A 26 4.47 3.51 -20.08
N ARG A 27 4.95 2.26 -20.18
CA ARG A 27 5.58 1.71 -21.39
C ARG A 27 4.63 1.66 -22.59
N HIS A 28 3.34 1.50 -22.35
CA HIS A 28 2.34 1.33 -23.40
C HIS A 28 1.46 2.57 -23.61
N GLY A 29 1.73 3.67 -22.90
CA GLY A 29 0.96 4.90 -22.99
C GLY A 29 -0.50 4.76 -22.53
N VAL A 30 -0.77 3.83 -21.60
CA VAL A 30 -2.12 3.57 -21.08
C VAL A 30 -2.33 4.38 -19.79
N PRO A 31 -3.40 5.22 -19.72
CA PRO A 31 -3.72 5.92 -18.48
C PRO A 31 -4.20 4.94 -17.39
N VAL A 32 -3.85 5.21 -16.16
CA VAL A 32 -4.23 4.39 -14.98
C VAL A 32 -5.01 5.24 -14.00
N ILE A 33 -6.13 4.70 -13.54
CA ILE A 33 -6.89 5.24 -12.41
C ILE A 33 -6.69 4.30 -11.24
N VAL A 34 -6.22 4.83 -10.10
CA VAL A 34 -6.13 4.12 -8.83
C VAL A 34 -7.28 4.58 -7.93
N CYS A 35 -8.15 3.65 -7.54
CA CYS A 35 -9.17 3.91 -6.54
C CYS A 35 -8.52 3.91 -5.16
N ASP A 36 -8.53 5.06 -4.49
CA ASP A 36 -7.95 5.16 -3.15
C ASP A 36 -8.80 4.40 -2.13
N ARG A 37 -8.13 3.81 -1.14
CA ARG A 37 -8.75 3.07 -0.05
C ARG A 37 -8.09 3.41 1.28
N PRO A 38 -8.83 3.32 2.40
CA PRO A 38 -8.28 3.50 3.74
C PRO A 38 -7.09 2.58 3.99
N ASN A 39 -6.05 3.12 4.62
CA ASN A 39 -5.05 2.27 5.25
C ASN A 39 -5.68 1.65 6.51
N PRO A 40 -5.81 0.31 6.59
CA PRO A 40 -6.60 -0.33 7.65
C PRO A 40 -6.01 -0.16 9.05
N ILE A 41 -4.72 0.10 9.15
CA ILE A 41 -4.03 0.34 10.42
C ILE A 41 -3.72 1.84 10.66
N GLY A 42 -4.47 2.72 9.97
CA GLY A 42 -4.34 4.17 10.09
C GLY A 42 -3.14 4.76 9.34
N GLY A 43 -3.08 6.07 9.29
CA GLY A 43 -2.05 6.81 8.55
C GLY A 43 -1.19 7.74 9.43
N ILE A 44 -1.33 7.69 10.77
CA ILE A 44 -0.56 8.54 11.68
C ILE A 44 0.77 7.88 12.03
N GLN A 45 0.74 6.59 12.40
CA GLN A 45 1.94 5.87 12.84
C GLN A 45 2.74 5.41 11.61
N VAL A 46 4.02 5.76 11.65
CA VAL A 46 5.03 5.32 10.68
C VAL A 46 6.14 4.65 11.48
N GLU A 47 6.40 3.37 11.23
CA GLU A 47 7.24 2.56 12.10
C GLU A 47 8.13 1.59 11.29
N GLY A 48 9.23 1.21 11.93
CA GLY A 48 10.22 0.30 11.36
C GLY A 48 11.21 0.99 10.40
N ALA A 49 12.25 0.26 10.04
CA ALA A 49 13.30 0.78 9.17
C ALA A 49 12.80 1.01 7.74
N VAL A 50 13.26 2.09 7.14
CA VAL A 50 13.14 2.33 5.69
C VAL A 50 14.00 1.32 4.95
N LEU A 51 13.53 0.83 3.80
CA LEU A 51 14.30 -0.06 2.96
C LEU A 51 15.60 0.63 2.51
N SER A 52 16.73 0.00 2.80
CA SER A 52 18.04 0.47 2.37
C SER A 52 18.31 0.14 0.90
N ALA A 53 19.00 1.03 0.21
CA ALA A 53 19.43 0.79 -1.17
C ALA A 53 20.28 -0.49 -1.27
N GLY A 54 20.04 -1.29 -2.30
CA GLY A 54 20.68 -2.59 -2.53
C GLY A 54 20.00 -3.78 -1.86
N PHE A 55 18.91 -3.55 -1.13
CA PHE A 55 18.08 -4.60 -0.52
C PHE A 55 16.69 -4.70 -1.17
N GLU A 56 16.56 -4.13 -2.38
CA GLU A 56 15.30 -4.20 -3.12
C GLU A 56 14.97 -5.65 -3.49
N SER A 57 13.70 -5.99 -3.33
CA SER A 57 13.17 -7.32 -3.64
C SER A 57 11.70 -7.23 -4.05
N PHE A 58 11.08 -8.36 -4.35
CA PHE A 58 9.65 -8.39 -4.65
C PHE A 58 8.79 -7.87 -3.48
N VAL A 59 9.22 -8.02 -2.25
CA VAL A 59 8.53 -7.54 -1.04
C VAL A 59 9.05 -6.20 -0.52
N GLY A 60 9.82 -5.49 -1.33
CA GLY A 60 10.39 -4.19 -0.99
C GLY A 60 11.05 -3.56 -2.20
N GLN A 61 10.34 -2.72 -2.97
CA GLN A 61 10.86 -2.09 -4.19
C GLN A 61 11.17 -0.61 -4.02
N PHE A 62 10.71 0.01 -2.93
CA PHE A 62 10.84 1.46 -2.71
C PHE A 62 11.26 1.75 -1.27
N PRO A 63 11.92 2.90 -1.03
CA PRO A 63 12.43 3.28 0.28
C PRO A 63 11.31 3.78 1.20
N ILE A 64 10.41 2.88 1.58
CA ILE A 64 9.35 3.13 2.55
C ILE A 64 9.57 2.33 3.84
N PRO A 65 9.10 2.81 5.00
CA PRO A 65 9.22 2.09 6.26
C PRO A 65 8.33 0.85 6.30
N MET A 66 8.55 -0.03 7.26
CA MET A 66 7.78 -1.28 7.40
C MET A 66 6.28 -1.01 7.55
N ARG A 67 5.89 -0.11 8.45
CA ARG A 67 4.55 0.46 8.55
C ARG A 67 4.60 1.85 7.92
N HIS A 68 4.04 2.01 6.75
CA HIS A 68 4.29 3.21 5.93
C HIS A 68 3.29 4.35 6.15
N GLY A 69 2.13 4.11 6.76
CA GLY A 69 1.14 5.13 7.08
C GLY A 69 0.47 5.81 5.86
N MET A 70 0.67 5.29 4.66
CA MET A 70 0.10 5.84 3.42
C MET A 70 -1.13 5.05 2.98
N THR A 71 -2.02 5.69 2.22
CA THR A 71 -3.08 5.01 1.47
C THR A 71 -2.54 4.46 0.16
N ILE A 72 -3.31 3.60 -0.53
CA ILE A 72 -2.86 3.06 -1.82
C ILE A 72 -2.76 4.13 -2.89
N GLY A 73 -3.62 5.14 -2.85
CA GLY A 73 -3.53 6.33 -3.72
C GLY A 73 -2.24 7.11 -3.47
N GLU A 74 -1.90 7.39 -2.21
CA GLU A 74 -0.66 8.06 -1.83
C GLU A 74 0.57 7.25 -2.24
N LEU A 75 0.55 5.93 -2.04
CA LEU A 75 1.62 5.03 -2.50
C LEU A 75 1.77 5.06 -4.02
N SER A 76 0.65 5.11 -4.76
CA SER A 76 0.69 5.17 -6.23
C SER A 76 1.37 6.45 -6.72
N ALA A 77 1.06 7.60 -6.12
CA ALA A 77 1.71 8.88 -6.41
C ALA A 77 3.20 8.84 -6.07
N PHE A 78 3.52 8.38 -4.85
CA PHE A 78 4.89 8.26 -4.37
C PHE A 78 5.74 7.36 -5.27
N PHE A 79 5.23 6.18 -5.66
CA PHE A 79 5.95 5.27 -6.55
C PHE A 79 6.11 5.82 -7.96
N ASN A 80 5.09 6.50 -8.48
CA ASN A 80 5.13 7.10 -9.80
C ASN A 80 6.18 8.21 -9.88
N GLU A 81 6.27 9.05 -8.86
CA GLU A 81 7.23 10.16 -8.78
C GLU A 81 8.62 9.67 -8.36
N HIS A 82 8.76 9.01 -7.19
CA HIS A 82 10.04 8.58 -6.64
C HIS A 82 10.71 7.48 -7.45
N GLY A 83 9.92 6.59 -8.04
CA GLY A 83 10.39 5.54 -8.93
C GLY A 83 10.62 6.01 -10.37
N ALA A 84 10.40 7.31 -10.65
CA ALA A 84 10.46 7.88 -11.99
C ALA A 84 9.71 7.04 -13.04
N ILE A 85 8.54 6.49 -12.66
CA ILE A 85 7.77 5.58 -13.52
C ILE A 85 7.17 6.34 -14.71
N GLY A 86 6.66 7.55 -14.46
CA GLY A 86 6.11 8.43 -15.51
C GLY A 86 4.80 7.94 -16.10
N ALA A 87 4.01 7.16 -15.36
CA ALA A 87 2.68 6.76 -15.80
C ALA A 87 1.70 7.96 -15.80
N SER A 88 0.79 7.98 -16.76
CA SER A 88 -0.37 8.87 -16.73
C SER A 88 -1.32 8.35 -15.63
N LEU A 89 -1.17 8.89 -14.41
CA LEU A 89 -1.86 8.45 -13.20
C LEU A 89 -2.94 9.44 -12.81
N GLU A 90 -4.13 8.92 -12.55
CA GLU A 90 -5.22 9.59 -11.87
C GLU A 90 -5.54 8.83 -10.59
N ILE A 91 -5.84 9.55 -9.51
CA ILE A 91 -6.27 8.96 -8.23
C ILE A 91 -7.72 9.37 -8.01
N ALA A 92 -8.61 8.37 -7.94
CA ALA A 92 -9.97 8.58 -7.49
C ALA A 92 -9.97 8.64 -5.96
N PRO A 93 -10.16 9.81 -5.35
CA PRO A 93 -10.03 9.96 -3.90
C PRO A 93 -11.16 9.26 -3.16
N MET A 94 -10.86 8.76 -1.97
CA MET A 94 -11.90 8.34 -1.03
C MET A 94 -12.46 9.54 -0.28
N GLU A 95 -13.68 9.40 0.22
CA GLU A 95 -14.34 10.43 1.03
C GLU A 95 -14.47 10.00 2.49
N GLY A 96 -14.38 10.95 3.42
CA GLY A 96 -14.68 10.77 4.84
C GLY A 96 -13.63 10.06 5.68
N TRP A 97 -12.59 9.45 5.10
CA TRP A 97 -11.53 8.85 5.89
C TRP A 97 -10.59 9.90 6.49
N GLN A 98 -10.15 9.64 7.71
CA GLN A 98 -9.16 10.43 8.42
C GLN A 98 -8.01 9.54 8.85
N ARG A 99 -6.79 10.07 8.88
CA ARG A 99 -5.55 9.31 9.18
C ARG A 99 -5.57 8.60 10.53
N GLY A 100 -6.33 9.08 11.50
CA GLY A 100 -6.47 8.44 12.81
C GLY A 100 -7.39 7.22 12.84
N LEU A 101 -8.17 6.99 11.78
CA LEU A 101 -9.15 5.91 11.74
C LEU A 101 -8.52 4.58 11.33
N TYR A 102 -8.82 3.54 12.09
CA TYR A 102 -8.57 2.15 11.73
C TYR A 102 -9.78 1.58 10.97
N ALA A 103 -9.60 0.41 10.34
CA ALA A 103 -10.62 -0.16 9.47
C ALA A 103 -11.98 -0.36 10.15
N ASP A 104 -12.00 -0.78 11.41
CA ASP A 104 -13.20 -0.99 12.24
C ASP A 104 -13.98 0.31 12.51
N GLN A 105 -13.33 1.46 12.39
CA GLN A 105 -13.92 2.79 12.60
C GLN A 105 -14.44 3.41 11.29
N THR A 106 -14.20 2.79 10.15
CA THR A 106 -14.63 3.32 8.83
C THR A 106 -16.04 2.95 8.46
N GLY A 107 -16.67 2.00 9.16
CA GLY A 107 -17.98 1.43 8.80
C GLY A 107 -17.94 0.49 7.59
N LEU A 108 -16.77 0.28 6.98
CA LEU A 108 -16.60 -0.66 5.87
C LEU A 108 -16.45 -2.09 6.40
N PRO A 109 -17.00 -3.10 5.69
CA PRO A 109 -16.81 -4.49 6.09
C PRO A 109 -15.35 -4.91 5.91
N TRP A 110 -14.84 -5.72 6.85
CA TRP A 110 -13.53 -6.35 6.69
C TRP A 110 -13.65 -7.48 5.66
N VAL A 111 -13.07 -7.25 4.48
CA VAL A 111 -12.88 -8.29 3.49
C VAL A 111 -11.45 -8.78 3.62
N MET A 112 -11.25 -10.05 3.93
CA MET A 112 -9.93 -10.64 4.17
C MET A 112 -9.00 -10.36 2.98
N PRO A 113 -7.93 -9.55 3.17
CA PRO A 113 -6.98 -9.26 2.09
C PRO A 113 -6.15 -10.51 1.73
N SER A 114 -6.02 -11.42 2.67
CA SER A 114 -5.31 -12.69 2.54
C SER A 114 -5.97 -13.74 3.44
N PRO A 115 -5.91 -15.05 3.11
CA PRO A 115 -6.35 -16.11 4.02
C PRO A 115 -5.70 -16.05 5.41
N ASN A 116 -4.49 -15.51 5.49
CA ASN A 116 -3.75 -15.35 6.75
C ASN A 116 -4.04 -13.99 7.45
N MET A 117 -4.97 -13.21 6.94
CA MET A 117 -5.39 -11.93 7.51
C MET A 117 -6.90 -11.88 7.77
N PRO A 118 -7.42 -12.72 8.68
CA PRO A 118 -8.86 -12.84 8.92
C PRO A 118 -9.45 -11.61 9.63
N THR A 119 -8.66 -10.83 10.35
CA THR A 119 -9.11 -9.70 11.16
C THR A 119 -8.18 -8.50 11.04
N LEU A 120 -8.66 -7.34 11.49
CA LEU A 120 -7.86 -6.13 11.64
C LEU A 120 -6.65 -6.36 12.57
N ASP A 121 -6.82 -7.12 13.66
CA ASP A 121 -5.73 -7.40 14.60
C ASP A 121 -4.55 -8.09 13.92
N THR A 122 -4.83 -8.98 12.97
CA THR A 122 -3.80 -9.62 12.15
C THR A 122 -3.01 -8.58 11.33
N ALA A 123 -3.69 -7.61 10.73
CA ALA A 123 -3.03 -6.55 9.98
C ALA A 123 -2.19 -5.63 10.89
N ILE A 124 -2.66 -5.36 12.12
CA ILE A 124 -1.93 -4.54 13.10
C ILE A 124 -0.60 -5.20 13.51
N VAL A 125 -0.60 -6.52 13.76
CA VAL A 125 0.62 -7.21 14.19
C VAL A 125 1.54 -7.64 13.05
N PHE A 126 1.02 -7.69 11.81
CA PHE A 126 1.73 -8.21 10.64
C PHE A 126 3.09 -7.54 10.37
N PRO A 127 3.27 -6.20 10.48
CA PRO A 127 4.56 -5.57 10.28
C PRO A 127 5.68 -6.10 11.19
N GLY A 128 5.32 -6.62 12.36
CA GLY A 128 6.26 -7.23 13.30
C GLY A 128 6.37 -8.74 13.15
N THR A 129 5.23 -9.43 12.95
CA THR A 129 5.20 -10.91 12.92
C THR A 129 5.78 -11.49 11.65
N VAL A 130 5.85 -10.73 10.56
CA VAL A 130 6.48 -11.18 9.31
C VAL A 130 7.95 -11.60 9.49
N LEU A 131 8.63 -11.10 10.52
CA LEU A 131 10.00 -11.51 10.85
C LEU A 131 10.12 -12.99 11.27
N PHE A 132 8.99 -13.65 11.54
CA PHE A 132 8.94 -15.08 11.87
C PHE A 132 8.63 -15.96 10.63
N GLU A 133 8.43 -15.36 9.46
CA GLU A 133 8.16 -16.06 8.21
C GLU A 133 9.45 -16.46 7.46
N GLY A 134 10.60 -16.47 8.13
CA GLY A 134 11.92 -16.76 7.56
C GLY A 134 12.23 -18.23 7.36
#